data_7b7b40c41bea3bd6e78b9dd8a50787c0
#
_entry.id   7b7b40c41bea3bd6e78b9dd8a50787c0
#
_cell.length_a   1.000
_cell.length_b   1.000
_cell.length_c   1.000
_cell.angle_alpha   90.00
_cell.angle_beta   90.00
_cell.angle_gamma   90.00
#
_symmetry.space_group_name_H-M   'P 1'
#
loop_
_entity.id
_entity.type
_entity.pdbx_description
1 polymer ?
#
loop_
_entity_poly.entity_id
_entity_poly.type
_entity_poly.pdbx_seq_one_letter_code
_entity_poly.pdbx_strand_id
1 'polypeptide(L)'
;MDLPIIQVGDVLVSPDIITEQFCCDLDACKGECCIEGDAGAPVTMDEIGGIEDSLDTVWTALSANAQAVIDQQGVADIDPEGELVTSIVNGKDCVFTCYENGCCLCALEKAHRAGKTEFCKPISCALYPIREKKLSNGLTGLNYHRWSICEAARAKGKEQGL
;
A
#
# COMPACT_ATOMS: atom_id res chain seq x y z
N MET A 1 -21.68 -21.49 -1.57
CA MET A 1 -22.61 -20.66 -0.74
C MET A 1 -21.94 -19.32 -0.50
N ASP A 2 -22.54 -18.27 -0.99
CA ASP A 2 -21.99 -16.94 -0.76
C ASP A 2 -22.29 -16.51 0.67
N LEU A 3 -21.26 -16.26 1.45
CA LEU A 3 -21.41 -15.72 2.78
C LEU A 3 -21.92 -14.26 2.70
N PRO A 4 -22.80 -13.84 3.61
CA PRO A 4 -23.28 -12.46 3.62
C PRO A 4 -22.17 -11.51 4.07
N ILE A 5 -22.32 -10.22 3.72
CA ILE A 5 -21.50 -9.14 4.29
C ILE A 5 -21.72 -9.14 5.81
N ILE A 6 -20.64 -9.07 6.55
CA ILE A 6 -20.67 -9.08 8.03
C ILE A 6 -20.51 -7.64 8.52
N GLN A 7 -21.39 -7.23 9.43
CA GLN A 7 -21.29 -5.93 10.09
C GLN A 7 -20.76 -6.08 11.51
N VAL A 8 -19.71 -5.34 11.82
CA VAL A 8 -19.13 -5.25 13.17
C VAL A 8 -19.04 -3.78 13.56
N GLY A 9 -19.95 -3.32 14.40
CA GLY A 9 -20.06 -1.89 14.73
C GLY A 9 -20.34 -1.07 13.46
N ASP A 10 -19.48 -0.12 13.17
CA ASP A 10 -19.56 0.76 12.00
C ASP A 10 -18.76 0.22 10.79
N VAL A 11 -18.35 -1.04 10.84
CA VAL A 11 -17.52 -1.65 9.78
C VAL A 11 -18.30 -2.77 9.07
N LEU A 12 -18.32 -2.70 7.74
CA LEU A 12 -18.84 -3.75 6.86
C LEU A 12 -17.66 -4.56 6.30
N VAL A 13 -17.66 -5.85 6.55
CA VAL A 13 -16.56 -6.76 6.16
C VAL A 13 -17.02 -7.67 5.02
N SER A 14 -16.31 -7.63 3.91
CA SER A 14 -16.53 -8.57 2.81
C SER A 14 -16.20 -10.00 3.25
N PRO A 15 -17.02 -11.00 2.87
CA PRO A 15 -16.77 -12.41 3.20
C PRO A 15 -15.40 -12.91 2.75
N ASP A 16 -14.89 -12.42 1.64
CA ASP A 16 -13.57 -12.80 1.10
C ASP A 16 -12.43 -12.56 2.09
N ILE A 17 -12.54 -11.56 2.95
CA ILE A 17 -11.53 -11.27 3.99
C ILE A 17 -11.39 -12.44 4.97
N ILE A 18 -12.50 -13.17 5.20
CA ILE A 18 -12.54 -14.29 6.15
C ILE A 18 -12.19 -15.62 5.45
N THR A 19 -12.58 -15.76 4.19
CA THR A 19 -12.46 -17.02 3.47
C THR A 19 -11.19 -17.17 2.65
N GLU A 20 -10.59 -16.05 2.21
CA GLU A 20 -9.37 -16.08 1.44
C GLU A 20 -8.14 -16.24 2.33
N GLN A 21 -7.20 -17.03 1.87
CA GLN A 21 -5.91 -17.23 2.53
C GLN A 21 -4.84 -16.46 1.76
N PHE A 22 -3.99 -15.75 2.49
CA PHE A 22 -3.00 -14.87 1.88
C PHE A 22 -1.73 -14.82 2.74
N CYS A 23 -0.59 -15.06 2.08
CA CYS A 23 0.72 -14.84 2.68
C CYS A 23 1.63 -14.21 1.63
N CYS A 24 2.05 -12.97 1.86
CA CYS A 24 2.86 -12.23 0.90
C CYS A 24 4.12 -13.03 0.50
N ASP A 25 4.39 -13.13 -0.79
CA ASP A 25 5.52 -13.88 -1.36
C ASP A 25 6.41 -12.94 -2.19
N LEU A 26 7.30 -12.23 -1.50
CA LEU A 26 8.25 -11.31 -2.13
C LEU A 26 9.26 -12.01 -3.04
N ASP A 27 9.56 -13.28 -2.79
CA ASP A 27 10.45 -14.06 -3.64
C ASP A 27 9.84 -14.30 -5.02
N ALA A 28 8.52 -14.42 -5.09
CA ALA A 28 7.79 -14.59 -6.35
C ALA A 28 7.47 -13.24 -7.02
N CYS A 29 6.87 -12.28 -6.30
CA CYS A 29 6.37 -11.03 -6.89
C CYS A 29 7.39 -9.89 -6.93
N LYS A 30 8.50 -9.99 -6.18
CA LYS A 30 9.55 -8.95 -6.12
C LYS A 30 9.06 -7.54 -5.76
N GLY A 31 7.92 -7.43 -5.06
CA GLY A 31 7.37 -6.15 -4.65
C GLY A 31 6.59 -5.41 -5.74
N GLU A 32 6.00 -6.11 -6.70
CA GLU A 32 5.29 -5.51 -7.85
C GLU A 32 4.16 -4.53 -7.45
N CYS A 33 3.57 -4.67 -6.27
CA CYS A 33 2.52 -3.75 -5.82
C CYS A 33 2.99 -2.29 -5.70
N CYS A 34 4.30 -2.05 -5.57
CA CYS A 34 4.89 -0.72 -5.55
C CYS A 34 5.18 -0.14 -6.94
N ILE A 35 5.14 -0.97 -7.99
CA ILE A 35 5.56 -0.60 -9.36
C ILE A 35 4.49 -0.80 -10.44
N GLU A 36 3.43 -1.53 -10.18
CA GLU A 36 2.38 -1.86 -11.17
C GLU A 36 1.09 -1.02 -11.01
N GLY A 37 1.11 0.06 -10.24
CA GLY A 37 -0.07 0.90 -10.02
C GLY A 37 -0.28 1.95 -11.10
N ASP A 38 -1.54 2.23 -11.45
CA ASP A 38 -1.93 3.39 -12.29
C ASP A 38 -1.98 4.68 -11.47
N ALA A 39 -2.04 4.57 -10.15
CA ALA A 39 -2.03 5.66 -9.18
C ALA A 39 -1.23 5.23 -7.95
N GLY A 40 -0.85 6.19 -7.11
CA GLY A 40 -0.18 5.92 -5.85
C GLY A 40 -1.10 5.21 -4.84
N ALA A 41 -0.53 4.83 -3.71
CA ALA A 41 -1.27 4.22 -2.61
C ALA A 41 -2.18 5.26 -1.93
N PRO A 42 -3.45 4.92 -1.61
CA PRO A 42 -4.31 5.81 -0.83
C PRO A 42 -3.69 6.22 0.51
N VAL A 43 -3.76 7.49 0.83
CA VAL A 43 -3.21 8.07 2.07
C VAL A 43 -4.21 9.04 2.71
N THR A 44 -4.09 9.23 4.02
CA THR A 44 -4.80 10.26 4.77
C THR A 44 -3.91 11.49 4.96
N MET A 45 -4.48 12.61 5.38
CA MET A 45 -3.71 13.82 5.71
C MET A 45 -2.72 13.56 6.84
N ASP A 46 -3.09 12.78 7.85
CA ASP A 46 -2.20 12.43 8.96
C ASP A 46 -1.02 11.56 8.48
N GLU A 47 -1.28 10.65 7.55
CA GLU A 47 -0.22 9.82 6.93
C GLU A 47 0.72 10.68 6.08
N ILE A 48 0.22 11.66 5.34
CA ILE A 48 1.05 12.61 4.58
C ILE A 48 1.99 13.35 5.54
N GLY A 49 1.50 13.81 6.69
CA GLY A 49 2.35 14.42 7.72
C GLY A 49 3.45 13.48 8.20
N GLY A 50 3.13 12.22 8.49
CA GLY A 50 4.11 11.20 8.89
C GLY A 50 5.15 10.90 7.81
N ILE A 51 4.73 10.91 6.54
CA ILE A 51 5.63 10.76 5.38
C ILE A 51 6.59 11.95 5.29
N GLU A 52 6.06 13.18 5.39
CA GLU A 52 6.87 14.40 5.33
C GLU A 52 7.90 14.45 6.46
N ASP A 53 7.51 14.08 7.68
CA ASP A 53 8.42 13.98 8.82
C ASP A 53 9.56 12.96 8.61
N SER A 54 9.30 11.93 7.81
CA SER A 54 10.27 10.87 7.49
C SER A 54 11.12 11.17 6.27
N LEU A 55 10.79 12.20 5.50
CA LEU A 55 11.33 12.42 4.15
C LEU A 55 12.84 12.61 4.14
N ASP A 56 13.39 13.42 5.04
CA ASP A 56 14.84 13.66 5.12
C ASP A 56 15.61 12.36 5.38
N THR A 57 15.05 11.48 6.19
CA THR A 57 15.67 10.19 6.55
C THR A 57 15.71 9.24 5.36
N VAL A 58 14.69 9.22 4.52
CA VAL A 58 14.59 8.28 3.37
C VAL A 58 15.13 8.87 2.06
N TRP A 59 15.39 10.16 2.00
CA TRP A 59 15.70 10.90 0.78
C TRP A 59 16.78 10.24 -0.07
N THR A 60 17.89 9.85 0.54
CA THR A 60 19.03 9.25 -0.19
C THR A 60 18.74 7.84 -0.72
N ALA A 61 17.71 7.17 -0.21
CA ALA A 61 17.27 5.86 -0.70
C ALA A 61 16.37 5.98 -1.94
N LEU A 62 15.84 7.17 -2.23
CA LEU A 62 14.94 7.41 -3.35
C LEU A 62 15.74 7.63 -4.65
N SER A 63 15.13 7.24 -5.78
CA SER A 63 15.71 7.52 -7.10
C SER A 63 15.73 9.03 -7.39
N ALA A 64 16.62 9.45 -8.28
CA ALA A 64 16.68 10.85 -8.72
C ALA A 64 15.34 11.32 -9.34
N ASN A 65 14.66 10.45 -10.08
CA ASN A 65 13.34 10.75 -10.63
C ASN A 65 12.28 10.91 -9.54
N ALA A 66 12.30 10.08 -8.50
CA ALA A 66 11.39 10.20 -7.36
C ALA A 66 11.64 11.50 -6.60
N GLN A 67 12.89 11.84 -6.35
CA GLN A 67 13.27 13.11 -5.71
C GLN A 67 12.77 14.31 -6.52
N ALA A 68 12.91 14.28 -7.84
CA ALA A 68 12.43 15.34 -8.73
C ALA A 68 10.90 15.49 -8.67
N VAL A 69 10.16 14.39 -8.64
CA VAL A 69 8.69 14.39 -8.50
C VAL A 69 8.29 15.02 -7.16
N ILE A 70 8.94 14.62 -6.07
CA ILE A 70 8.64 15.14 -4.72
C ILE A 70 8.97 16.64 -4.63
N ASP A 71 10.08 17.08 -5.19
CA ASP A 71 10.45 18.51 -5.23
C ASP A 71 9.44 19.33 -6.04
N GLN A 72 8.85 18.76 -7.07
CA GLN A 72 7.93 19.44 -7.97
C GLN A 72 6.48 19.47 -7.47
N GLN A 73 5.98 18.37 -6.90
CA GLN A 73 4.57 18.23 -6.52
C GLN A 73 4.33 17.74 -5.10
N GLY A 74 5.37 17.36 -4.35
CA GLY A 74 5.24 16.83 -3.00
C GLY A 74 5.12 15.31 -2.94
N VAL A 75 4.88 14.79 -1.74
CA VAL A 75 4.82 13.35 -1.46
C VAL A 75 3.47 12.70 -1.84
N ALA A 76 2.46 13.52 -2.07
CA ALA A 76 1.09 13.07 -2.37
C ALA A 76 0.52 13.80 -3.59
N ASP A 77 -0.45 13.18 -4.21
CA ASP A 77 -1.19 13.67 -5.37
C ASP A 77 -2.67 13.35 -5.19
N ILE A 78 -3.49 13.80 -6.12
CA ILE A 78 -4.92 13.49 -6.19
C ILE A 78 -5.17 12.65 -7.43
N ASP A 79 -5.77 11.47 -7.25
CA ASP A 79 -6.09 10.59 -8.36
C ASP A 79 -7.31 11.10 -9.17
N PRO A 80 -7.64 10.47 -10.33
CA PRO A 80 -8.79 10.88 -11.15
C PRO A 80 -10.14 10.83 -10.42
N GLU A 81 -10.26 10.06 -9.35
CA GLU A 81 -11.47 9.97 -8.52
C GLU A 81 -11.51 11.01 -7.39
N GLY A 82 -10.46 11.83 -7.24
CA GLY A 82 -10.38 12.87 -6.21
C GLY A 82 -9.83 12.39 -4.86
N GLU A 83 -9.24 11.20 -4.81
CA GLU A 83 -8.67 10.63 -3.60
C GLU A 83 -7.20 11.00 -3.44
N LEU A 84 -6.76 11.21 -2.19
CA LEU A 84 -5.35 11.43 -1.88
C LEU A 84 -4.56 10.13 -2.02
N VAL A 85 -3.47 10.18 -2.77
CA VAL A 85 -2.58 9.05 -3.04
C VAL A 85 -1.13 9.48 -2.94
N THR A 86 -0.20 8.54 -2.75
CA THR A 86 1.23 8.85 -2.84
C THR A 86 1.58 9.28 -4.26
N SER A 87 2.56 10.17 -4.41
CA SER A 87 3.09 10.54 -5.72
C SER A 87 3.74 9.33 -6.41
N ILE A 88 3.69 9.31 -7.74
CA ILE A 88 4.26 8.24 -8.56
C ILE A 88 5.21 8.81 -9.62
N VAL A 89 6.13 7.99 -10.08
CA VAL A 89 7.12 8.31 -11.11
C VAL A 89 6.65 7.74 -12.45
N ASN A 90 6.62 8.57 -13.49
CA ASN A 90 6.24 8.17 -14.85
C ASN A 90 4.87 7.46 -14.93
N GLY A 91 3.95 7.83 -14.06
CA GLY A 91 2.60 7.26 -14.04
C GLY A 91 2.55 5.80 -13.58
N LYS A 92 3.56 5.29 -12.89
CA LYS A 92 3.67 3.87 -12.54
C LYS A 92 4.24 3.61 -11.14
N ASP A 93 5.50 3.91 -10.91
CA ASP A 93 6.21 3.52 -9.68
C ASP A 93 5.91 4.49 -8.53
N CYS A 94 5.60 3.97 -7.34
CA CYS A 94 5.53 4.80 -6.14
C CYS A 94 6.88 5.50 -5.89
N VAL A 95 6.87 6.79 -5.52
CA VAL A 95 8.10 7.56 -5.25
C VAL A 95 8.96 6.98 -4.13
N PHE A 96 8.38 6.18 -3.24
CA PHE A 96 9.08 5.56 -2.12
C PHE A 96 9.64 4.17 -2.43
N THR A 97 9.69 3.77 -3.69
CA THR A 97 10.33 2.50 -4.08
C THR A 97 11.84 2.58 -3.90
N CYS A 98 12.41 1.50 -3.39
CA CYS A 98 13.85 1.24 -3.40
C CYS A 98 14.08 -0.23 -3.73
N TYR A 99 15.29 -0.57 -4.14
CA TYR A 99 15.61 -1.94 -4.55
C TYR A 99 16.70 -2.53 -3.69
N GLU A 100 16.52 -3.80 -3.30
CA GLU A 100 17.51 -4.58 -2.59
C GLU A 100 17.47 -6.02 -3.12
N ASN A 101 18.60 -6.49 -3.64
CA ASN A 101 18.73 -7.83 -4.22
C ASN A 101 17.67 -8.14 -5.30
N GLY A 102 17.33 -7.15 -6.15
CA GLY A 102 16.34 -7.29 -7.21
C GLY A 102 14.88 -7.25 -6.75
N CYS A 103 14.64 -7.05 -5.46
CA CYS A 103 13.30 -6.90 -4.89
C CYS A 103 12.97 -5.42 -4.67
N CYS A 104 11.78 -5.00 -5.09
CA CYS A 104 11.27 -3.66 -4.80
C CYS A 104 10.73 -3.61 -3.37
N LEU A 105 11.20 -2.66 -2.60
CA LEU A 105 10.82 -2.44 -1.21
C LEU A 105 10.34 -1.00 -1.02
N CYS A 106 9.63 -0.76 0.08
CA CYS A 106 9.25 0.59 0.50
C CYS A 106 10.36 1.21 1.35
N ALA A 107 10.89 2.34 0.91
CA ALA A 107 11.93 3.06 1.65
C ALA A 107 11.45 3.53 3.03
N LEU A 108 10.17 3.91 3.15
CA LEU A 108 9.55 4.29 4.43
C LEU A 108 9.57 3.12 5.41
N GLU A 109 9.08 1.96 4.99
CA GLU A 109 9.06 0.75 5.81
C GLU A 109 10.47 0.31 6.21
N LYS A 110 11.41 0.37 5.27
CA LYS A 110 12.81 0.00 5.52
C LYS A 110 13.43 0.90 6.61
N ALA A 111 13.22 2.20 6.54
CA ALA A 111 13.70 3.16 7.55
C ALA A 111 13.05 2.91 8.92
N HIS A 112 11.76 2.64 8.94
CA HIS A 112 11.03 2.31 10.18
C HIS A 112 11.56 1.03 10.83
N ARG A 113 11.75 -0.03 10.06
CA ARG A 113 12.30 -1.32 10.55
C ARG A 113 13.73 -1.18 11.07
N ALA A 114 14.50 -0.21 10.55
CA ALA A 114 15.81 0.15 11.04
C ALA A 114 15.80 1.05 12.29
N GLY A 115 14.62 1.41 12.79
CA GLY A 115 14.44 2.28 13.95
C GLY A 115 14.74 3.75 13.70
N LYS A 116 14.76 4.19 12.44
CA LYS A 116 15.12 5.55 12.04
C LYS A 116 13.94 6.52 11.96
N THR A 117 12.73 6.00 11.79
CA THR A 117 11.50 6.79 11.66
C THR A 117 10.37 6.17 12.49
N GLU A 118 9.44 7.02 12.95
CA GLU A 118 8.24 6.57 13.64
C GLU A 118 7.18 6.06 12.66
N PHE A 119 7.03 6.72 11.52
CA PHE A 119 6.10 6.31 10.47
C PHE A 119 6.62 5.10 9.72
N CYS A 120 5.78 4.08 9.57
CA CYS A 120 6.13 2.85 8.84
C CYS A 120 5.82 2.99 7.34
N LYS A 121 4.56 2.93 7.00
CA LYS A 121 4.05 3.08 5.63
C LYS A 121 2.54 3.33 5.67
N PRO A 122 1.92 3.79 4.57
CA PRO A 122 0.47 3.98 4.53
C PRO A 122 -0.28 2.71 4.91
N ILE A 123 -1.38 2.87 5.65
CA ILE A 123 -2.20 1.73 6.09
C ILE A 123 -2.75 0.94 4.89
N SER A 124 -3.01 1.61 3.77
CA SER A 124 -3.43 0.97 2.53
C SER A 124 -2.41 -0.02 1.98
N CYS A 125 -1.11 0.28 2.17
CA CYS A 125 -0.03 -0.64 1.81
C CYS A 125 0.16 -1.74 2.86
N ALA A 126 0.04 -1.39 4.15
CA ALA A 126 0.23 -2.32 5.27
C ALA A 126 -0.86 -3.40 5.31
N LEU A 127 -2.11 -3.03 5.00
CA LEU A 127 -3.25 -3.94 5.01
C LEU A 127 -3.48 -4.67 3.69
N TYR A 128 -2.78 -4.29 2.61
CA TYR A 128 -2.98 -4.95 1.32
C TYR A 128 -2.86 -6.48 1.46
N PRO A 129 -3.78 -7.30 0.97
CA PRO A 129 -4.85 -7.05 -0.02
C PRO A 129 -6.18 -6.53 0.52
N ILE A 130 -6.27 -6.16 1.77
CA ILE A 130 -7.48 -5.57 2.34
C ILE A 130 -7.53 -4.08 2.01
N ARG A 131 -8.67 -3.63 1.43
CA ARG A 131 -8.90 -2.23 1.09
C ARG A 131 -9.99 -1.65 1.98
N GLU A 132 -9.69 -0.53 2.61
CA GLU A 132 -10.63 0.27 3.39
C GLU A 132 -11.26 1.36 2.52
N LYS A 133 -12.57 1.52 2.62
CA LYS A 133 -13.30 2.59 1.96
C LYS A 133 -14.32 3.20 2.92
N LYS A 134 -14.30 4.52 3.07
CA LYS A 134 -15.34 5.25 3.80
C LYS A 134 -16.59 5.36 2.92
N LEU A 135 -17.73 4.98 3.46
CA LEU A 135 -19.01 5.00 2.78
C LEU A 135 -19.78 6.27 3.11
N SER A 136 -20.69 6.69 2.21
CA SER A 136 -21.50 7.91 2.39
C SER A 136 -22.42 7.91 3.60
N ASN A 137 -22.77 6.73 4.14
CA ASN A 137 -23.60 6.56 5.34
C ASN A 137 -22.80 6.59 6.66
N GLY A 138 -21.51 6.92 6.62
CA GLY A 138 -20.62 6.95 7.78
C GLY A 138 -20.01 5.61 8.16
N LEU A 139 -20.38 4.53 7.49
CA LEU A 139 -19.77 3.21 7.69
C LEU A 139 -18.42 3.10 6.96
N THR A 140 -17.61 2.16 7.41
CA THR A 140 -16.35 1.79 6.77
C THR A 140 -16.49 0.42 6.11
N GLY A 141 -16.23 0.33 4.80
CA GLY A 141 -16.19 -0.94 4.08
C GLY A 141 -14.77 -1.50 4.06
N LEU A 142 -14.63 -2.78 4.36
CA LEU A 142 -13.40 -3.54 4.17
C LEU A 142 -13.62 -4.58 3.08
N ASN A 143 -12.82 -4.51 2.01
CA ASN A 143 -12.90 -5.39 0.87
C ASN A 143 -11.57 -6.10 0.62
N TYR A 144 -11.63 -7.27 0.00
CA TYR A 144 -10.48 -8.01 -0.45
C TYR A 144 -10.22 -7.68 -1.93
N HIS A 145 -9.02 -7.17 -2.23
CA HIS A 145 -8.62 -6.85 -3.60
C HIS A 145 -7.86 -8.02 -4.23
N ARG A 146 -8.40 -8.55 -5.33
CA ARG A 146 -7.79 -9.65 -6.09
C ARG A 146 -6.95 -9.08 -7.23
N TRP A 147 -5.67 -8.93 -7.00
CA TRP A 147 -4.73 -8.48 -8.01
C TRP A 147 -3.90 -9.67 -8.52
N SER A 148 -3.76 -9.79 -9.85
CA SER A 148 -3.04 -10.92 -10.48
C SER A 148 -1.58 -11.02 -10.03
N ILE A 149 -0.92 -9.90 -9.76
CA ILE A 149 0.46 -9.89 -9.24
C ILE A 149 0.62 -10.57 -7.88
N CYS A 150 -0.47 -10.77 -7.14
CA CYS A 150 -0.50 -11.43 -5.84
C CYS A 150 -1.00 -12.88 -5.90
N GLU A 151 -1.06 -13.50 -7.07
CA GLU A 151 -1.51 -14.89 -7.22
C GLU A 151 -0.64 -15.87 -6.43
N ALA A 152 0.68 -15.68 -6.47
CA ALA A 152 1.62 -16.48 -5.68
C ALA A 152 1.38 -16.35 -4.17
N ALA A 153 1.01 -15.16 -3.69
CA ALA A 153 0.69 -14.93 -2.28
C ALA A 153 -0.57 -15.70 -1.83
N ARG A 154 -1.58 -15.79 -2.70
CA ARG A 154 -2.77 -16.60 -2.43
C ARG A 154 -2.46 -18.10 -2.41
N ALA A 155 -1.63 -18.57 -3.34
CA ALA A 155 -1.18 -19.96 -3.36
C ALA A 155 -0.40 -20.31 -2.09
N LYS A 156 0.55 -19.46 -1.69
CA LYS A 156 1.34 -19.63 -0.47
C LYS A 156 0.48 -19.59 0.79
N GLY A 157 -0.51 -18.70 0.85
CA GLY A 157 -1.47 -18.63 1.97
C GLY A 157 -2.23 -19.94 2.14
N LYS A 158 -2.74 -20.51 1.04
CA LYS A 158 -3.44 -21.80 1.05
C LYS A 158 -2.52 -22.95 1.51
N GLU A 159 -1.28 -22.97 1.05
CA GLU A 159 -0.31 -23.99 1.44
C GLU A 159 0.01 -23.91 2.93
N GLN A 160 0.12 -22.70 3.49
CA GLN A 160 0.46 -22.48 4.90
C GLN A 160 -0.75 -22.40 5.84
N GLY A 161 -1.97 -22.33 5.30
CA GLY A 161 -3.20 -22.16 6.08
C GLY A 161 -3.35 -20.77 6.73
N LEU A 162 -2.83 -19.74 6.09
CA LEU A 162 -2.82 -18.35 6.59
C LEU A 162 -3.74 -17.44 5.80
#